data_37d03654edc88ff1dda3017271dc4c8f
#
_entry.id   37d03654edc88ff1dda3017271dc4c8f
#
_cell.length_a   1.000
_cell.length_b   1.000
_cell.length_c   1.000
_cell.angle_alpha   90.00
_cell.angle_beta   90.00
_cell.angle_gamma   90.00
#
_symmetry.space_group_name_H-M   'P 1'
#
loop_
_entity.id
_entity.type
_entity.pdbx_description
1 polymer ?
#
loop_
_entity_poly.entity_id
_entity_poly.type
_entity_poly.pdbx_seq_one_letter_code
_entity_poly.pdbx_strand_id
1 'polypeptide(L)'
;PLNNVKVNNKLIEIDQSGIFVIGFHRDEEKKILLTIQEKKKELETFLYPVKRKYEVQRIDGLKQSMVSPKKETIDKINLDREKVLNARSKKVSLGDFTNGFNWPLKGKITGVYGSQRILNGVPKSPHYGIDIAVPIGTPVYAPASGVISLADDLYYSGLTVILNHGLNVNSTFLHLSEIKVSIGDKVSRGQLIG
;
A
#
# COMPACT_ATOMS: atom_id res chain seq x y z
N PRO A 1 21.14 8.61 -19.39
CA PRO A 1 20.38 7.64 -18.58
C PRO A 1 21.02 7.50 -17.19
N LEU A 2 20.20 7.36 -16.16
CA LEU A 2 20.67 7.10 -14.79
C LEU A 2 21.32 5.71 -14.72
N ASN A 3 22.45 5.59 -14.02
CA ASN A 3 23.12 4.31 -13.82
C ASN A 3 22.57 3.62 -12.58
N ASN A 4 22.46 4.35 -11.48
CA ASN A 4 21.84 3.85 -10.27
C ASN A 4 21.33 5.00 -9.38
N VAL A 5 20.40 4.64 -8.49
CA VAL A 5 19.88 5.53 -7.44
C VAL A 5 19.95 4.77 -6.12
N LYS A 6 20.42 5.44 -5.07
CA LYS A 6 20.49 4.90 -3.72
C LYS A 6 19.74 5.79 -2.75
N VAL A 7 19.06 5.15 -1.81
CA VAL A 7 18.44 5.79 -0.65
C VAL A 7 19.12 5.26 0.60
N ASN A 8 19.78 6.14 1.38
CA ASN A 8 20.63 5.75 2.51
C ASN A 8 21.59 4.60 2.15
N ASN A 9 22.32 4.74 1.03
CA ASN A 9 23.25 3.77 0.48
C ASN A 9 22.64 2.43 -0.02
N LYS A 10 21.30 2.27 -0.01
CA LYS A 10 20.64 1.08 -0.57
C LYS A 10 20.16 1.38 -1.98
N LEU A 11 20.52 0.51 -2.92
CA LEU A 11 20.01 0.59 -4.30
C LEU A 11 18.49 0.47 -4.31
N ILE A 12 17.86 1.32 -5.11
CA ILE A 12 16.44 1.24 -5.42
C ILE A 12 16.23 0.93 -6.90
N GLU A 13 15.07 0.41 -7.21
CA GLU A 13 14.68 0.07 -8.58
C GLU A 13 14.47 1.33 -9.42
N ILE A 14 15.00 1.32 -10.64
CA ILE A 14 14.83 2.38 -11.64
C ILE A 14 14.29 1.70 -12.90
N ASP A 15 13.32 2.30 -13.55
CA ASP A 15 12.88 1.82 -14.85
C ASP A 15 13.82 2.25 -15.98
N GLN A 16 13.56 1.75 -17.20
CA GLN A 16 14.38 2.06 -18.39
C GLN A 16 14.35 3.55 -18.79
N SER A 17 13.32 4.30 -18.39
CA SER A 17 13.19 5.74 -18.64
C SER A 17 13.88 6.61 -17.57
N GLY A 18 14.39 6.00 -16.49
CA GLY A 18 15.03 6.68 -15.37
C GLY A 18 14.06 7.07 -14.25
N ILE A 19 12.84 6.56 -14.28
CA ILE A 19 11.84 6.80 -13.20
C ILE A 19 12.14 5.88 -12.03
N PHE A 20 12.07 6.42 -10.83
CA PHE A 20 12.13 5.68 -9.56
C PHE A 20 11.13 6.26 -8.56
N VAL A 21 10.79 5.49 -7.52
CA VAL A 21 9.84 5.89 -6.49
C VAL A 21 10.49 5.78 -5.11
N ILE A 22 10.29 6.82 -4.29
CA ILE A 22 10.70 6.84 -2.88
C ILE A 22 9.46 7.04 -2.04
N GLY A 23 9.21 6.14 -1.08
CA GLY A 23 8.17 6.27 -0.07
C GLY A 23 8.78 6.50 1.31
N PHE A 24 8.23 7.44 2.07
CA PHE A 24 8.58 7.64 3.46
C PHE A 24 7.58 6.92 4.36
N HIS A 25 8.12 6.32 5.44
CA HIS A 25 7.25 5.80 6.49
C HIS A 25 6.43 6.95 7.11
N ARG A 26 5.22 6.64 7.57
CA ARG A 26 4.29 7.60 8.18
C ARG A 26 4.96 8.46 9.27
N ASP A 27 5.82 7.85 10.07
CA ASP A 27 6.49 8.46 11.22
C ASP A 27 7.98 8.76 10.93
N GLU A 28 8.39 8.81 9.64
CA GLU A 28 9.75 9.16 9.28
C GLU A 28 10.01 10.65 9.51
N GLU A 29 10.99 10.95 10.36
CA GLU A 29 11.40 12.32 10.68
C GLU A 29 12.87 12.57 10.33
N LYS A 30 13.64 11.51 10.06
CA LYS A 30 15.07 11.64 9.76
C LYS A 30 15.28 12.03 8.31
N LYS A 31 16.27 12.89 8.08
CA LYS A 31 16.72 13.19 6.73
C LYS A 31 17.22 11.93 6.04
N ILE A 32 16.93 11.80 4.78
CA ILE A 32 17.26 10.66 3.94
C ILE A 32 18.26 11.10 2.88
N LEU A 33 19.39 10.42 2.78
CA LEU A 33 20.37 10.68 1.72
C LEU A 33 19.88 10.04 0.42
N LEU A 34 19.76 10.84 -0.62
CA LEU A 34 19.52 10.40 -1.99
C LEU A 34 20.81 10.59 -2.79
N THR A 35 21.33 9.51 -3.33
CA THR A 35 22.49 9.51 -4.22
C THR A 35 22.06 9.06 -5.60
N ILE A 36 22.31 9.88 -6.61
CA ILE A 36 21.96 9.63 -8.02
C ILE A 36 23.26 9.59 -8.81
N GLN A 37 23.47 8.48 -9.52
CA GLN A 37 24.63 8.33 -10.40
C GLN A 37 24.22 8.37 -11.87
N GLU A 38 24.79 9.33 -12.60
CA GLU A 38 24.64 9.46 -14.05
C GLU A 38 26.01 9.47 -14.72
N LYS A 39 26.31 8.43 -15.51
CA LYS A 39 27.62 8.24 -16.15
C LYS A 39 28.75 8.29 -15.10
N LYS A 40 29.61 9.31 -15.18
CA LYS A 40 30.74 9.54 -14.25
C LYS A 40 30.42 10.59 -13.17
N LYS A 41 29.20 11.12 -13.14
CA LYS A 41 28.78 12.12 -12.15
C LYS A 41 27.93 11.45 -11.07
N GLU A 42 28.22 11.84 -9.85
CA GLU A 42 27.41 11.46 -8.68
C GLU A 42 26.83 12.75 -8.06
N LEU A 43 25.52 12.74 -7.81
CA LEU A 43 24.81 13.80 -7.15
C LEU A 43 24.28 13.27 -5.82
N GLU A 44 24.59 13.96 -4.75
CA GLU A 44 24.03 13.69 -3.43
C GLU A 44 23.13 14.84 -2.99
N THR A 45 21.99 14.49 -2.42
CA THR A 45 21.07 15.45 -1.82
C THR A 45 20.33 14.83 -0.65
N PHE A 46 19.79 15.68 0.24
CA PHE A 46 18.98 15.21 1.36
C PHE A 46 17.51 15.52 1.14
N LEU A 47 16.69 14.51 1.37
CA LEU A 47 15.24 14.65 1.45
C LEU A 47 14.85 14.81 2.92
N TYR A 48 13.95 15.75 3.20
CA TYR A 48 13.51 16.08 4.56
C TYR A 48 12.02 15.75 4.70
N PRO A 49 11.67 14.59 5.29
CA PRO A 49 10.28 14.28 5.58
C PRO A 49 9.67 15.35 6.51
N VAL A 50 8.45 15.77 6.22
CA VAL A 50 7.75 16.74 7.06
C VAL A 50 6.93 15.99 8.10
N LYS A 51 7.17 16.28 9.38
CA LYS A 51 6.38 15.71 10.48
C LYS A 51 4.91 16.07 10.33
N ARG A 52 4.04 15.06 10.40
CA ARG A 52 2.59 15.23 10.34
C ARG A 52 1.96 14.83 11.67
N LYS A 53 0.89 15.52 12.04
CA LYS A 53 0.03 15.13 13.16
C LYS A 53 -1.11 14.27 12.61
N TYR A 54 -1.36 13.16 13.28
CA TYR A 54 -2.42 12.22 12.92
C TYR A 54 -3.41 12.08 14.07
N GLU A 55 -4.67 11.80 13.73
CA GLU A 55 -5.70 11.55 14.74
C GLU A 55 -5.43 10.23 15.46
N VAL A 56 -5.53 10.26 16.79
CA VAL A 56 -5.41 9.09 17.65
C VAL A 56 -6.71 8.93 18.44
N GLN A 57 -7.44 7.84 18.19
CA GLN A 57 -8.64 7.47 18.92
C GLN A 57 -8.30 6.50 20.05
N ARG A 58 -8.73 6.80 21.27
CA ARG A 58 -8.61 5.92 22.43
C ARG A 58 -9.97 5.31 22.70
N ILE A 59 -10.04 3.98 22.77
CA ILE A 59 -11.27 3.22 23.03
C ILE A 59 -10.96 2.23 24.13
N ASP A 60 -11.60 2.39 25.27
CA ASP A 60 -11.44 1.54 26.46
C ASP A 60 -12.72 0.74 26.75
N GLY A 61 -12.64 -0.26 27.64
CA GLY A 61 -13.76 -1.12 28.01
C GLY A 61 -14.11 -2.20 26.99
N LEU A 62 -13.23 -2.47 26.01
CA LEU A 62 -13.42 -3.54 25.05
C LEU A 62 -13.10 -4.92 25.67
N LYS A 63 -13.83 -5.97 25.25
CA LYS A 63 -13.48 -7.35 25.58
C LYS A 63 -12.08 -7.67 25.05
N GLN A 64 -11.26 -8.41 25.82
CA GLN A 64 -9.88 -8.75 25.43
C GLN A 64 -9.83 -9.50 24.08
N SER A 65 -10.81 -10.31 23.75
CA SER A 65 -10.92 -11.00 22.45
C SER A 65 -11.06 -10.06 21.24
N MET A 66 -11.48 -8.81 21.47
CA MET A 66 -11.54 -7.78 20.43
C MET A 66 -10.22 -7.03 20.25
N VAL A 67 -9.34 -7.12 21.26
CA VAL A 67 -8.04 -6.44 21.26
C VAL A 67 -6.94 -7.34 20.72
N SER A 68 -7.03 -8.65 20.93
CA SER A 68 -6.02 -9.62 20.50
C SER A 68 -6.66 -10.81 19.81
N PRO A 69 -6.09 -11.33 18.71
CA PRO A 69 -6.62 -12.50 18.01
C PRO A 69 -6.50 -13.75 18.88
N LYS A 70 -7.37 -14.71 18.65
CA LYS A 70 -7.29 -16.04 19.28
C LYS A 70 -6.06 -16.78 18.75
N LYS A 71 -5.45 -17.64 19.61
CA LYS A 71 -4.25 -18.40 19.26
C LYS A 71 -4.44 -19.26 17.99
N GLU A 72 -5.62 -19.85 17.84
CA GLU A 72 -5.99 -20.71 16.70
C GLU A 72 -6.00 -19.98 15.34
N THR A 73 -6.10 -18.65 15.34
CA THR A 73 -6.13 -17.85 14.12
C THR A 73 -4.75 -17.28 13.72
N ILE A 74 -3.75 -17.45 14.58
CA ILE A 74 -2.41 -16.88 14.38
C ILE A 74 -1.75 -17.45 13.13
N ASP A 75 -1.89 -18.74 12.88
CA ASP A 75 -1.27 -19.39 11.71
C ASP A 75 -1.86 -18.86 10.40
N LYS A 76 -3.20 -18.70 10.34
CA LYS A 76 -3.84 -18.06 9.18
C LYS A 76 -3.36 -16.62 8.98
N ILE A 77 -3.27 -15.84 10.06
CA ILE A 77 -2.80 -14.46 10.01
C ILE A 77 -1.37 -14.37 9.46
N ASN A 78 -0.48 -15.28 9.91
CA ASN A 78 0.90 -15.34 9.44
C ASN A 78 0.96 -15.73 7.96
N LEU A 79 0.20 -16.74 7.53
CA LEU A 79 0.12 -17.16 6.15
C LEU A 79 -0.39 -16.01 5.24
N ASP A 80 -1.45 -15.31 5.66
CA ASP A 80 -2.00 -14.18 4.93
C ASP A 80 -0.99 -13.03 4.82
N ARG A 81 -0.22 -12.77 5.88
CA ARG A 81 0.87 -11.80 5.87
C ARG A 81 1.94 -12.16 4.84
N GLU A 82 2.35 -13.43 4.79
CA GLU A 82 3.31 -13.91 3.79
C GLU A 82 2.78 -13.74 2.36
N LYS A 83 1.52 -14.09 2.11
CA LYS A 83 0.87 -13.88 0.81
C LYS A 83 0.94 -12.41 0.39
N VAL A 84 0.61 -11.48 1.29
CA VAL A 84 0.65 -10.03 1.01
C VAL A 84 2.08 -9.55 0.74
N LEU A 85 3.07 -9.99 1.54
CA LEU A 85 4.48 -9.63 1.32
C LEU A 85 4.97 -10.14 -0.04
N ASN A 86 4.69 -11.40 -0.36
CA ASN A 86 5.05 -12.00 -1.64
C ASN A 86 4.38 -11.29 -2.82
N ALA A 87 3.09 -10.94 -2.70
CA ALA A 87 2.36 -10.20 -3.73
C ALA A 87 2.98 -8.84 -4.02
N ARG A 88 3.35 -8.11 -2.96
CA ARG A 88 3.94 -6.76 -3.07
C ARG A 88 5.38 -6.76 -3.58
N SER A 89 6.13 -7.85 -3.38
CA SER A 89 7.53 -7.97 -3.83
C SER A 89 7.67 -8.40 -5.29
N LYS A 90 6.57 -8.78 -5.97
CA LYS A 90 6.63 -9.17 -7.37
C LYS A 90 7.08 -8.01 -8.24
N LYS A 91 8.01 -8.29 -9.15
CA LYS A 91 8.42 -7.32 -10.17
C LYS A 91 7.49 -7.39 -11.37
N VAL A 92 6.95 -6.27 -11.75
CA VAL A 92 6.11 -6.12 -12.94
C VAL A 92 6.58 -4.90 -13.73
N SER A 93 6.22 -4.87 -15.02
CA SER A 93 6.51 -3.70 -15.85
C SER A 93 5.84 -2.45 -15.30
N LEU A 94 6.47 -1.30 -15.50
CA LEU A 94 5.93 -0.01 -15.11
C LEU A 94 4.54 0.20 -15.72
N GLY A 95 3.57 0.49 -14.86
CA GLY A 95 2.25 0.93 -15.25
C GLY A 95 2.20 2.44 -15.57
N ASP A 96 1.00 2.95 -15.78
CA ASP A 96 0.77 4.36 -16.11
C ASP A 96 0.55 5.25 -14.88
N PHE A 97 0.89 4.79 -13.69
CA PHE A 97 0.65 5.52 -12.43
C PHE A 97 1.42 6.86 -12.35
N THR A 98 2.47 7.02 -13.14
CA THR A 98 3.20 8.28 -13.27
C THR A 98 2.33 9.42 -13.79
N ASN A 99 1.21 9.11 -14.44
CA ASN A 99 0.18 10.06 -14.84
C ASN A 99 -0.86 10.32 -13.73
N GLY A 100 -0.55 9.92 -12.49
CA GLY A 100 -1.44 10.00 -11.33
C GLY A 100 -2.36 8.80 -11.18
N PHE A 101 -3.21 8.83 -10.16
CA PHE A 101 -4.20 7.81 -9.86
C PHE A 101 -5.61 8.37 -9.98
N ASN A 102 -6.51 7.60 -10.57
CA ASN A 102 -7.95 7.88 -10.51
C ASN A 102 -8.52 7.38 -9.18
N TRP A 103 -9.63 7.98 -8.74
CA TRP A 103 -10.40 7.42 -7.64
C TRP A 103 -10.99 6.08 -8.06
N PRO A 104 -10.83 5.01 -7.25
CA PRO A 104 -11.35 3.68 -7.57
C PRO A 104 -12.89 3.63 -7.54
N LEU A 105 -13.48 4.51 -6.75
CA LEU A 105 -14.93 4.73 -6.64
C LEU A 105 -15.19 6.10 -5.99
N LYS A 106 -16.43 6.58 -6.06
CA LYS A 106 -16.89 7.81 -5.38
C LYS A 106 -17.73 7.43 -4.18
N GLY A 107 -17.44 8.03 -3.01
CA GLY A 107 -18.19 7.80 -1.78
C GLY A 107 -17.72 8.71 -0.66
N LYS A 108 -18.34 8.56 0.53
CA LYS A 108 -17.96 9.32 1.72
C LYS A 108 -16.67 8.77 2.30
N ILE A 109 -15.64 9.60 2.47
CA ILE A 109 -14.43 9.23 3.19
C ILE A 109 -14.75 9.15 4.69
N THR A 110 -14.54 7.97 5.29
CA THR A 110 -14.82 7.67 6.70
C THR A 110 -13.57 7.33 7.50
N GLY A 111 -12.47 7.00 6.84
CA GLY A 111 -11.16 6.78 7.43
C GLY A 111 -10.07 7.46 6.62
N VAL A 112 -9.11 8.09 7.30
CA VAL A 112 -8.01 8.84 6.67
C VAL A 112 -6.68 8.19 6.95
N TYR A 113 -5.74 8.36 6.02
CA TYR A 113 -4.37 7.85 6.17
C TYR A 113 -3.72 8.39 7.44
N GLY A 114 -3.06 7.51 8.17
CA GLY A 114 -2.25 7.82 9.34
C GLY A 114 -3.02 7.85 10.66
N SER A 115 -4.36 7.82 10.67
CA SER A 115 -5.13 7.70 11.90
C SER A 115 -4.76 6.41 12.65
N GLN A 116 -4.82 6.44 13.99
CA GLN A 116 -4.42 5.31 14.83
C GLN A 116 -5.43 5.09 15.95
N ARG A 117 -5.67 3.82 16.28
CA ARG A 117 -6.47 3.44 17.45
C ARG A 117 -5.60 2.89 18.57
N ILE A 118 -5.94 3.25 19.79
CA ILE A 118 -5.41 2.65 21.02
C ILE A 118 -6.58 1.96 21.69
N LEU A 119 -6.55 0.62 21.77
CA LEU A 119 -7.63 -0.21 22.30
C LEU A 119 -7.22 -0.74 23.67
N ASN A 120 -7.95 -0.41 24.74
CA ASN A 120 -7.62 -0.76 26.12
C ASN A 120 -6.15 -0.46 26.46
N GLY A 121 -5.66 0.73 26.06
CA GLY A 121 -4.27 1.13 26.24
C GLY A 121 -3.26 0.49 25.26
N VAL A 122 -3.67 -0.45 24.40
CA VAL A 122 -2.80 -1.14 23.44
C VAL A 122 -2.82 -0.41 22.09
N PRO A 123 -1.69 0.18 21.63
CA PRO A 123 -1.62 0.80 20.31
C PRO A 123 -1.83 -0.24 19.20
N LYS A 124 -2.67 0.08 18.23
CA LYS A 124 -2.85 -0.70 16.99
C LYS A 124 -2.06 -0.08 15.86
N SER A 125 -1.84 -0.86 14.80
CA SER A 125 -1.20 -0.33 13.59
C SER A 125 -1.95 0.87 13.06
N PRO A 126 -1.25 1.91 12.59
CA PRO A 126 -1.89 3.03 11.91
C PRO A 126 -2.66 2.58 10.68
N HIS A 127 -3.65 3.36 10.31
CA HIS A 127 -4.40 3.17 9.07
C HIS A 127 -3.54 3.64 7.88
N TYR A 128 -3.07 2.72 7.06
CA TYR A 128 -2.19 3.00 5.91
C TYR A 128 -2.97 3.19 4.60
N GLY A 129 -4.19 3.70 4.68
CA GLY A 129 -5.05 3.91 3.53
C GLY A 129 -6.15 4.92 3.81
N ILE A 130 -7.18 4.87 2.98
CA ILE A 130 -8.43 5.61 3.15
C ILE A 130 -9.59 4.62 3.15
N ASP A 131 -10.62 4.90 3.95
CA ASP A 131 -11.87 4.16 3.90
C ASP A 131 -12.91 5.01 3.15
N ILE A 132 -13.56 4.40 2.16
CA ILE A 132 -14.63 5.03 1.37
C ILE A 132 -15.90 4.22 1.60
N ALA A 133 -16.86 4.79 2.32
CA ALA A 133 -18.13 4.13 2.63
C ALA A 133 -19.10 4.23 1.45
N VAL A 134 -19.51 3.06 0.97
CA VAL A 134 -20.47 2.90 -0.13
C VAL A 134 -21.36 1.68 0.13
N PRO A 135 -22.55 1.57 -0.52
CA PRO A 135 -23.36 0.36 -0.46
C PRO A 135 -22.61 -0.87 -0.97
N ILE A 136 -22.95 -2.04 -0.41
CA ILE A 136 -22.41 -3.33 -0.90
C ILE A 136 -22.76 -3.52 -2.38
N GLY A 137 -21.81 -4.02 -3.17
CA GLY A 137 -21.96 -4.18 -4.62
C GLY A 137 -21.64 -2.93 -5.44
N THR A 138 -21.19 -1.84 -4.81
CA THR A 138 -20.70 -0.68 -5.56
C THR A 138 -19.45 -1.04 -6.35
N PRO A 139 -19.40 -0.80 -7.67
CA PRO A 139 -18.25 -1.16 -8.51
C PRO A 139 -16.96 -0.46 -8.07
N VAL A 140 -15.86 -1.22 -8.04
CA VAL A 140 -14.51 -0.74 -7.72
C VAL A 140 -13.63 -0.89 -8.97
N TYR A 141 -12.94 0.20 -9.33
CA TYR A 141 -12.13 0.28 -10.54
C TYR A 141 -10.65 0.45 -10.26
N ALA A 142 -9.81 -0.05 -11.16
CA ALA A 142 -8.36 0.12 -11.09
C ALA A 142 -7.98 1.61 -11.21
N PRO A 143 -7.23 2.19 -10.26
CA PRO A 143 -6.87 3.60 -10.27
C PRO A 143 -5.77 3.93 -11.28
N ALA A 144 -4.98 2.95 -11.66
CA ALA A 144 -3.96 3.00 -12.71
C ALA A 144 -3.78 1.59 -13.28
N SER A 145 -3.11 1.45 -14.42
CA SER A 145 -2.79 0.16 -15.02
C SER A 145 -1.79 -0.63 -14.17
N GLY A 146 -1.82 -1.95 -14.28
CA GLY A 146 -0.90 -2.83 -13.54
C GLY A 146 -1.22 -4.30 -13.72
N VAL A 147 -0.67 -5.13 -12.83
CA VAL A 147 -0.87 -6.58 -12.80
C VAL A 147 -1.43 -6.99 -11.44
N ILE A 148 -2.47 -7.80 -11.43
CA ILE A 148 -3.03 -8.36 -10.19
C ILE A 148 -2.00 -9.30 -9.57
N SER A 149 -1.51 -8.94 -8.41
CA SER A 149 -0.52 -9.73 -7.68
C SER A 149 -1.11 -10.56 -6.55
N LEU A 150 -2.31 -10.21 -6.08
CA LEU A 150 -3.12 -10.98 -5.13
C LEU A 150 -4.62 -10.77 -5.41
N ALA A 151 -5.39 -11.85 -5.29
CA ALA A 151 -6.85 -11.88 -5.29
C ALA A 151 -7.25 -13.04 -4.38
N ASP A 152 -7.62 -12.76 -3.11
CA ASP A 152 -7.81 -13.80 -2.09
C ASP A 152 -8.71 -13.30 -0.95
N ASP A 153 -9.21 -14.23 -0.12
CA ASP A 153 -9.94 -13.94 1.12
C ASP A 153 -9.01 -14.05 2.33
N LEU A 154 -8.68 -12.89 2.92
CA LEU A 154 -7.75 -12.78 4.02
C LEU A 154 -8.48 -12.57 5.35
N TYR A 155 -7.91 -13.06 6.44
CA TYR A 155 -8.52 -13.06 7.77
C TYR A 155 -9.00 -11.68 8.25
N TYR A 156 -8.17 -10.64 8.11
CA TYR A 156 -8.53 -9.29 8.57
C TYR A 156 -9.23 -8.43 7.55
N SER A 157 -8.93 -8.62 6.28
CA SER A 157 -9.33 -7.73 5.20
C SER A 157 -10.41 -8.32 4.29
N GLY A 158 -10.81 -9.58 4.52
CA GLY A 158 -11.78 -10.26 3.66
C GLY A 158 -11.31 -10.32 2.22
N LEU A 159 -12.24 -10.30 1.28
CA LEU A 159 -11.92 -10.32 -0.14
C LEU A 159 -11.03 -9.12 -0.48
N THR A 160 -9.80 -9.44 -0.88
CA THR A 160 -8.69 -8.50 -1.05
C THR A 160 -8.08 -8.64 -2.44
N VAL A 161 -7.85 -7.49 -3.09
CA VAL A 161 -7.09 -7.40 -4.34
C VAL A 161 -5.88 -6.53 -4.15
N ILE A 162 -4.70 -6.99 -4.60
CA ILE A 162 -3.49 -6.17 -4.73
C ILE A 162 -3.17 -6.03 -6.21
N LEU A 163 -3.12 -4.78 -6.66
CA LEU A 163 -2.74 -4.37 -8.01
C LEU A 163 -1.35 -3.74 -7.96
N ASN A 164 -0.39 -4.38 -8.59
CA ASN A 164 1.00 -3.95 -8.66
C ASN A 164 1.21 -3.11 -9.93
N HIS A 165 1.69 -1.87 -9.75
CA HIS A 165 1.89 -0.90 -10.81
C HIS A 165 3.35 -0.81 -11.31
N GLY A 166 4.25 -1.62 -10.76
CA GLY A 166 5.71 -1.52 -10.99
C GLY A 166 6.41 -0.62 -9.97
N LEU A 167 7.73 -0.68 -9.93
CA LEU A 167 8.59 0.10 -9.02
C LEU A 167 8.16 0.01 -7.54
N ASN A 168 7.68 -1.16 -7.11
CA ASN A 168 7.14 -1.43 -5.77
C ASN A 168 5.90 -0.60 -5.38
N VAL A 169 5.25 0.06 -6.35
CA VAL A 169 3.98 0.77 -6.12
C VAL A 169 2.82 -0.18 -6.26
N ASN A 170 2.00 -0.29 -5.21
CA ASN A 170 0.87 -1.20 -5.16
C ASN A 170 -0.38 -0.47 -4.65
N SER A 171 -1.53 -0.70 -5.31
CA SER A 171 -2.84 -0.39 -4.76
C SER A 171 -3.45 -1.63 -4.11
N THR A 172 -4.02 -1.48 -2.92
CA THR A 172 -4.65 -2.59 -2.19
C THR A 172 -6.10 -2.24 -1.90
N PHE A 173 -7.03 -3.13 -2.29
CA PHE A 173 -8.47 -2.99 -2.10
C PHE A 173 -8.92 -4.06 -1.12
N LEU A 174 -9.60 -3.65 -0.07
CA LEU A 174 -10.01 -4.50 1.06
C LEU A 174 -11.53 -4.49 1.17
N HIS A 175 -12.07 -5.52 1.84
CA HIS A 175 -13.50 -5.63 2.16
C HIS A 175 -14.41 -5.60 0.93
N LEU A 176 -13.93 -6.15 -0.18
CA LEU A 176 -14.74 -6.30 -1.38
C LEU A 176 -15.87 -7.30 -1.14
N SER A 177 -17.02 -7.10 -1.78
CA SER A 177 -18.12 -8.07 -1.79
C SER A 177 -17.92 -9.17 -2.84
N GLU A 178 -17.13 -8.85 -3.87
CA GLU A 178 -16.79 -9.77 -4.97
C GLU A 178 -15.44 -9.38 -5.57
N ILE A 179 -14.69 -10.34 -6.09
CA ILE A 179 -13.47 -10.14 -6.87
C ILE A 179 -13.77 -10.45 -8.34
N LYS A 180 -13.48 -9.52 -9.24
CA LYS A 180 -13.74 -9.64 -10.69
C LYS A 180 -12.50 -9.93 -11.52
N VAL A 181 -11.36 -10.18 -10.88
CA VAL A 181 -10.05 -10.38 -11.51
C VAL A 181 -9.32 -11.56 -10.90
N SER A 182 -8.32 -12.08 -11.59
CA SER A 182 -7.48 -13.19 -11.15
C SER A 182 -6.01 -12.77 -11.03
N ILE A 183 -5.24 -13.50 -10.22
CA ILE A 183 -3.79 -13.29 -10.10
C ILE A 183 -3.13 -13.46 -11.49
N GLY A 184 -2.32 -12.49 -11.89
CA GLY A 184 -1.66 -12.46 -13.19
C GLY A 184 -2.37 -11.63 -14.24
N ASP A 185 -3.63 -11.26 -14.04
CA ASP A 185 -4.35 -10.40 -14.96
C ASP A 185 -3.67 -9.05 -15.11
N LYS A 186 -3.51 -8.61 -16.37
CA LYS A 186 -3.15 -7.24 -16.71
C LYS A 186 -4.40 -6.41 -16.75
N VAL A 187 -4.45 -5.37 -15.94
CA VAL A 187 -5.60 -4.45 -15.87
C VAL A 187 -5.21 -3.07 -16.34
N SER A 188 -6.12 -2.45 -17.06
CA SER A 188 -6.01 -1.06 -17.49
C SER A 188 -6.61 -0.12 -16.43
N ARG A 189 -6.17 1.14 -16.42
CA ARG A 189 -6.81 2.20 -15.64
C ARG A 189 -8.31 2.24 -15.92
N GLY A 190 -9.13 2.29 -14.87
CA GLY A 190 -10.59 2.32 -14.98
C GLY A 190 -11.25 0.96 -15.27
N GLN A 191 -10.49 -0.13 -15.31
CA GLN A 191 -11.07 -1.48 -15.44
C GLN A 191 -11.73 -1.90 -14.12
N LEU A 192 -12.88 -2.57 -14.21
CA LEU A 192 -13.60 -3.14 -13.05
C LEU A 192 -12.75 -4.25 -12.42
N ILE A 193 -12.61 -4.21 -11.09
CA ILE A 193 -11.81 -5.17 -10.33
C ILE A 193 -12.55 -5.83 -9.15
N GLY A 194 -13.65 -5.21 -8.71
CA GLY A 194 -14.47 -5.73 -7.63
C GLY A 194 -15.79 -5.00 -7.46
#